data_d8574a8581c61d1fe569b1ebcbcdce98
#
_entry.id   d8574a8581c61d1fe569b1ebcbcdce98
#
_cell.length_a   1.000
_cell.length_b   1.000
_cell.length_c   1.000
_cell.angle_alpha   90.00
_cell.angle_beta   90.00
_cell.angle_gamma   90.00
#
_symmetry.space_group_name_H-M   'P 1'
#
loop_
_entity.id
_entity.type
_entity.pdbx_description
1 polymer ?
#
loop_
_entity_poly.entity_id
_entity_poly.type
_entity_poly.pdbx_seq_one_letter_code
_entity_poly.pdbx_strand_id
1 'polypeptide(L)'
;MKILIVEDEKRLAEAVAQILRRQNFDVDLAYDGEAGLYDALSGVYDVILLDIMMPKKDGITVLTELRKEGVFTPVILLTALSEVEDRVKGLDAGADDYLPKPFKSEELVARIKAVTRRKGEFRPDGMLAFGDIELNPLSLILTRGGHSYTLTQKESRLLEYLIDNKDIRLSSDAII
;
A
#
# COMPACT_ATOMS: atom_id res chain seq x y z
N MET A 1 -11.29 4.11 -4.77
CA MET A 1 -9.93 3.82 -4.33
C MET A 1 -9.34 5.08 -3.76
N LYS A 2 -8.85 5.03 -2.53
CA LYS A 2 -8.30 6.17 -1.81
C LYS A 2 -6.78 6.09 -1.75
N ILE A 3 -6.10 7.15 -2.16
CA ILE A 3 -4.63 7.21 -2.32
C ILE A 3 -4.07 8.29 -1.39
N LEU A 4 -3.00 7.97 -0.66
CA LEU A 4 -2.20 8.95 0.04
C LEU A 4 -0.95 9.25 -0.80
N ILE A 5 -0.65 10.52 -1.01
CA ILE A 5 0.61 10.99 -1.60
C ILE A 5 1.41 11.70 -0.52
N VAL A 6 2.62 11.21 -0.25
CA VAL A 6 3.56 11.80 0.69
C VAL A 6 4.75 12.32 -0.11
N GLU A 7 4.82 13.63 -0.31
CA GLU A 7 5.77 14.32 -1.19
C GLU A 7 5.97 15.75 -0.69
N ASP A 8 7.19 16.17 -0.44
CA ASP A 8 7.50 17.48 0.10
C ASP A 8 7.46 18.59 -0.95
N GLU A 9 7.69 18.25 -2.22
CA GLU A 9 7.53 19.20 -3.33
C GLU A 9 6.03 19.40 -3.64
N LYS A 10 5.43 20.43 -3.04
CA LYS A 10 3.99 20.71 -3.15
C LYS A 10 3.47 20.75 -4.58
N ARG A 11 4.25 21.36 -5.50
CA ARG A 11 3.85 21.45 -6.91
C ARG A 11 3.76 20.09 -7.57
N LEU A 12 4.70 19.20 -7.28
CA LEU A 12 4.69 17.83 -7.78
C LEU A 12 3.53 17.04 -7.16
N ALA A 13 3.38 17.11 -5.83
CA ALA A 13 2.28 16.45 -5.12
C ALA A 13 0.90 16.83 -5.68
N GLU A 14 0.65 18.14 -5.87
CA GLU A 14 -0.61 18.63 -6.41
C GLU A 14 -0.81 18.24 -7.88
N ALA A 15 0.23 18.29 -8.72
CA ALA A 15 0.15 17.85 -10.11
C ALA A 15 -0.20 16.36 -10.22
N VAL A 16 0.44 15.51 -9.42
CA VAL A 16 0.15 14.07 -9.35
C VAL A 16 -1.26 13.85 -8.84
N ALA A 17 -1.69 14.56 -7.79
CA ALA A 17 -3.05 14.46 -7.27
C ALA A 17 -4.10 14.83 -8.32
N GLN A 18 -3.89 15.88 -9.11
CA GLN A 18 -4.81 16.26 -10.18
C GLN A 18 -4.93 15.15 -11.25
N ILE A 19 -3.81 14.55 -11.63
CA ILE A 19 -3.82 13.42 -12.60
C ILE A 19 -4.65 12.27 -12.05
N LEU A 20 -4.43 11.89 -10.78
CA LEU A 20 -5.12 10.76 -10.16
C LEU A 20 -6.61 11.05 -9.92
N ARG A 21 -6.98 12.27 -9.51
CA ARG A 21 -8.38 12.68 -9.36
C ARG A 21 -9.15 12.65 -10.71
N ARG A 22 -8.50 12.97 -11.82
CA ARG A 22 -9.08 12.80 -13.17
C ARG A 22 -9.37 11.34 -13.54
N GLN A 23 -8.70 10.40 -12.87
CA GLN A 23 -8.93 8.95 -12.99
C GLN A 23 -9.97 8.45 -11.97
N ASN A 24 -10.71 9.35 -11.32
CA ASN A 24 -11.70 9.07 -10.26
C ASN A 24 -11.12 8.40 -9.01
N PHE A 25 -9.86 8.68 -8.68
CA PHE A 25 -9.28 8.31 -7.39
C PHE A 25 -9.53 9.42 -6.37
N ASP A 26 -9.77 9.05 -5.13
CA ASP A 26 -9.79 9.95 -3.98
C ASP A 26 -8.36 10.12 -3.47
N VAL A 27 -7.89 11.36 -3.33
CA VAL A 27 -6.47 11.63 -3.07
C VAL A 27 -6.29 12.62 -1.93
N ASP A 28 -5.57 12.19 -0.90
CA ASP A 28 -5.06 13.02 0.19
C ASP A 28 -3.57 13.30 -0.01
N LEU A 29 -3.09 14.42 0.54
CA LEU A 29 -1.71 14.89 0.41
C LEU A 29 -1.08 15.11 1.79
N ALA A 30 0.12 14.60 1.99
CA ALA A 30 1.00 14.94 3.09
C ALA A 30 2.32 15.48 2.53
N TYR A 31 2.89 16.50 3.17
CA TYR A 31 4.04 17.23 2.64
C TYR A 31 5.33 17.01 3.43
N ASP A 32 5.35 16.05 4.32
CA ASP A 32 6.54 15.57 5.03
C ASP A 32 6.29 14.16 5.58
N GLY A 33 7.39 13.49 5.98
CA GLY A 33 7.32 12.11 6.42
C GLY A 33 6.57 11.90 7.74
N GLU A 34 6.53 12.89 8.66
CA GLU A 34 5.76 12.76 9.91
C GLU A 34 4.25 12.83 9.64
N ALA A 35 3.82 13.81 8.85
CA ALA A 35 2.42 13.93 8.44
C ALA A 35 1.99 12.70 7.63
N GLY A 36 2.83 12.24 6.70
CA GLY A 36 2.58 11.05 5.90
C GLY A 36 2.41 9.79 6.74
N LEU A 37 3.29 9.59 7.74
CA LEU A 37 3.18 8.47 8.66
C LEU A 37 1.88 8.53 9.48
N TYR A 38 1.56 9.70 10.04
CA TYR A 38 0.35 9.91 10.82
C TYR A 38 -0.92 9.56 10.01
N ASP A 39 -1.03 10.07 8.79
CA ASP A 39 -2.16 9.81 7.92
C ASP A 39 -2.22 8.32 7.52
N ALA A 40 -1.09 7.74 7.14
CA ALA A 40 -1.00 6.35 6.71
C ALA A 40 -1.39 5.34 7.80
N LEU A 41 -1.11 5.65 9.09
CA LEU A 41 -1.49 4.83 10.23
C LEU A 41 -3.01 4.71 10.42
N SER A 42 -3.80 5.60 9.83
CA SER A 42 -5.27 5.51 9.85
C SER A 42 -5.79 4.23 9.16
N GLY A 43 -5.01 3.65 8.25
CA GLY A 43 -5.35 2.41 7.53
C GLY A 43 -6.48 2.55 6.51
N VAL A 44 -6.91 3.78 6.16
CA VAL A 44 -8.01 4.01 5.22
C VAL A 44 -7.61 4.05 3.75
N TYR A 45 -6.31 4.03 3.46
CA TYR A 45 -5.78 4.13 2.11
C TYR A 45 -5.61 2.76 1.45
N ASP A 46 -5.90 2.70 0.16
CA ASP A 46 -5.72 1.51 -0.68
C ASP A 46 -4.29 1.41 -1.23
N VAL A 47 -3.60 2.54 -1.39
CA VAL A 47 -2.20 2.64 -1.79
C VAL A 47 -1.58 3.94 -1.28
N ILE A 48 -0.29 3.91 -1.00
CA ILE A 48 0.51 5.07 -0.59
C ILE A 48 1.59 5.30 -1.65
N LEU A 49 1.65 6.51 -2.18
CA LEU A 49 2.78 7.00 -2.98
C LEU A 49 3.70 7.77 -2.04
N LEU A 50 4.94 7.34 -1.91
CA LEU A 50 5.85 7.82 -0.86
C LEU A 50 7.18 8.23 -1.46
N ASP A 51 7.50 9.52 -1.39
CA ASP A 51 8.84 9.97 -1.74
C ASP A 51 9.86 9.47 -0.70
N ILE A 52 11.05 9.12 -1.17
CA ILE A 52 12.15 8.70 -0.31
C ILE A 52 12.78 9.91 0.36
N MET A 53 13.03 10.98 -0.38
CA MET A 53 13.81 12.12 0.09
C MET A 53 12.91 13.24 0.59
N MET A 54 12.56 13.18 1.87
CA MET A 54 11.68 14.18 2.49
C MET A 54 12.29 14.74 3.78
N PRO A 55 11.92 15.98 4.17
CA PRO A 55 12.29 16.55 5.47
C PRO A 55 11.62 15.83 6.63
N LYS A 56 12.16 16.01 7.83
CA LYS A 56 11.77 15.45 9.13
C LYS A 56 11.95 13.94 9.20
N LYS A 57 11.35 13.17 8.30
CA LYS A 57 11.44 11.72 8.25
C LYS A 57 11.49 11.26 6.79
N ASP A 58 12.51 10.52 6.40
CA ASP A 58 12.65 9.96 5.05
C ASP A 58 11.63 8.83 4.79
N GLY A 59 11.36 8.57 3.50
CA GLY A 59 10.34 7.61 3.12
C GLY A 59 10.65 6.17 3.52
N ILE A 60 11.90 5.77 3.58
CA ILE A 60 12.28 4.41 4.01
C ILE A 60 11.98 4.23 5.51
N THR A 61 12.27 5.25 6.31
CA THR A 61 11.93 5.26 7.73
C THR A 61 10.42 5.21 7.93
N VAL A 62 9.65 6.02 7.18
CA VAL A 62 8.17 5.99 7.21
C VAL A 62 7.66 4.59 6.90
N LEU A 63 8.14 3.98 5.82
CA LEU A 63 7.73 2.63 5.40
C LEU A 63 8.04 1.59 6.48
N THR A 64 9.26 1.63 7.04
CA THR A 64 9.69 0.70 8.09
C THR A 64 8.80 0.81 9.32
N GLU A 65 8.47 2.02 9.75
CA GLU A 65 7.58 2.25 10.89
C GLU A 65 6.15 1.78 10.58
N LEU A 66 5.61 2.03 9.38
CA LEU A 66 4.30 1.52 8.97
C LEU A 66 4.23 -0.01 9.06
N ARG A 67 5.27 -0.70 8.59
CA ARG A 67 5.31 -2.18 8.64
C ARG A 67 5.41 -2.68 10.08
N LYS A 68 6.17 -2.01 10.96
CA LYS A 68 6.23 -2.33 12.41
C LYS A 68 4.87 -2.16 13.09
N GLU A 69 4.10 -1.15 12.71
CA GLU A 69 2.75 -0.92 13.23
C GLU A 69 1.67 -1.80 12.58
N GLY A 70 2.07 -2.78 11.75
CA GLY A 70 1.15 -3.73 11.11
C GLY A 70 0.29 -3.10 10.00
N VAL A 71 0.72 -2.00 9.40
CA VAL A 71 0.07 -1.41 8.23
C VAL A 71 0.69 -1.98 6.97
N PHE A 72 -0.08 -2.82 6.25
CA PHE A 72 0.32 -3.49 5.01
C PHE A 72 -0.31 -2.86 3.76
N THR A 73 -0.76 -1.62 3.86
CA THR A 73 -1.18 -0.86 2.68
C THR A 73 -0.07 -0.87 1.64
N PRO A 74 -0.35 -1.20 0.36
CA PRO A 74 0.64 -1.17 -0.69
C PRO A 74 1.33 0.19 -0.78
N VAL A 75 2.66 0.18 -0.90
CA VAL A 75 3.50 1.37 -1.00
C VAL A 75 4.28 1.34 -2.30
N ILE A 76 4.15 2.41 -3.09
CA ILE A 76 5.01 2.70 -4.23
C ILE A 76 5.97 3.79 -3.82
N LEU A 77 7.27 3.49 -3.82
CA LEU A 77 8.30 4.50 -3.56
C LEU A 77 8.54 5.37 -4.80
N LEU A 78 8.45 6.68 -4.62
CA LEU A 78 8.83 7.66 -5.63
C LEU A 78 10.24 8.15 -5.32
N THR A 79 11.13 8.25 -6.31
CA THR A 79 12.50 8.63 -6.01
C THR A 79 13.21 9.24 -7.20
N ALA A 80 14.04 10.24 -6.91
CA ALA A 80 15.03 10.78 -7.87
C ALA A 80 16.26 9.88 -8.01
N LEU A 81 16.44 8.89 -7.10
CA LEU A 81 17.60 8.03 -7.06
C LEU A 81 17.45 6.90 -8.07
N SER A 82 18.41 6.82 -8.99
CA SER A 82 18.48 5.80 -10.04
C SER A 82 19.33 4.59 -9.63
N GLU A 83 19.95 4.62 -8.43
CA GLU A 83 20.91 3.61 -8.03
C GLU A 83 20.25 2.32 -7.57
N VAL A 84 20.84 1.21 -7.96
CA VAL A 84 20.34 -0.13 -7.66
C VAL A 84 20.28 -0.39 -6.16
N GLU A 85 21.22 0.17 -5.40
CA GLU A 85 21.30 0.00 -3.94
C GLU A 85 20.10 0.61 -3.20
N ASP A 86 19.60 1.76 -3.62
CA ASP A 86 18.45 2.40 -2.99
C ASP A 86 17.14 1.66 -3.31
N ARG A 87 17.07 1.05 -4.51
CA ARG A 87 15.94 0.18 -4.88
C ARG A 87 15.88 -1.07 -4.02
N VAL A 88 17.05 -1.69 -3.76
CA VAL A 88 17.14 -2.87 -2.89
C VAL A 88 16.72 -2.52 -1.47
N LYS A 89 17.23 -1.42 -0.90
CA LYS A 89 16.82 -0.95 0.44
C LYS A 89 15.32 -0.70 0.57
N GLY A 90 14.71 -0.09 -0.47
CA GLY A 90 13.28 0.15 -0.47
C GLY A 90 12.45 -1.13 -0.51
N LEU A 91 12.84 -2.11 -1.33
CA LEU A 91 12.17 -3.40 -1.41
C LEU A 91 12.38 -4.22 -0.12
N ASP A 92 13.58 -4.22 0.45
CA ASP A 92 13.88 -4.87 1.73
C ASP A 92 13.10 -4.25 2.89
N ALA A 93 12.81 -2.94 2.82
CA ALA A 93 11.94 -2.26 3.79
C ALA A 93 10.45 -2.59 3.64
N GLY A 94 10.07 -3.38 2.62
CA GLY A 94 8.71 -3.85 2.39
C GLY A 94 7.88 -2.97 1.45
N ALA A 95 8.50 -2.26 0.51
CA ALA A 95 7.82 -1.58 -0.59
C ALA A 95 7.27 -2.61 -1.60
N ASP A 96 6.10 -2.31 -2.16
CA ASP A 96 5.45 -3.17 -3.15
C ASP A 96 5.87 -2.84 -4.58
N ASP A 97 6.29 -1.61 -4.83
CA ASP A 97 6.84 -1.17 -6.11
C ASP A 97 7.67 0.11 -5.94
N TYR A 98 8.30 0.52 -7.02
CA TYR A 98 9.24 1.61 -7.08
C TYR A 98 9.09 2.33 -8.43
N LEU A 99 9.06 3.66 -8.40
CA LEU A 99 8.90 4.49 -9.59
C LEU A 99 9.90 5.64 -9.60
N PRO A 100 10.90 5.63 -10.52
CA PRO A 100 11.87 6.71 -10.62
C PRO A 100 11.25 7.98 -11.18
N LYS A 101 11.66 9.12 -10.63
CA LYS A 101 11.36 10.45 -11.15
C LYS A 101 12.41 10.83 -12.23
N PRO A 102 12.02 11.43 -13.36
CA PRO A 102 10.65 11.79 -13.75
C PRO A 102 9.88 10.59 -14.35
N PHE A 103 8.60 10.49 -14.07
CA PHE A 103 7.73 9.42 -14.55
C PHE A 103 6.56 9.96 -15.40
N LYS A 104 6.00 9.08 -16.22
CA LYS A 104 4.78 9.38 -16.99
C LYS A 104 3.54 9.05 -16.17
N SER A 105 2.48 9.83 -16.36
CA SER A 105 1.21 9.61 -15.67
C SER A 105 0.61 8.24 -15.94
N GLU A 106 0.74 7.74 -17.17
CA GLU A 106 0.24 6.43 -17.56
C GLU A 106 0.97 5.31 -16.82
N GLU A 107 2.29 5.45 -16.63
CA GLU A 107 3.10 4.48 -15.88
C GLU A 107 2.69 4.46 -14.42
N LEU A 108 2.54 5.63 -13.78
CA LEU A 108 2.10 5.74 -12.40
C LEU A 108 0.75 5.05 -12.19
N VAL A 109 -0.25 5.35 -13.04
CA VAL A 109 -1.58 4.74 -12.97
C VAL A 109 -1.53 3.23 -13.18
N ALA A 110 -0.70 2.76 -14.11
CA ALA A 110 -0.54 1.31 -14.35
C ALA A 110 0.06 0.59 -13.13
N ARG A 111 1.07 1.19 -12.47
CA ARG A 111 1.69 0.64 -11.26
C ARG A 111 0.73 0.65 -10.07
N ILE A 112 -0.02 1.72 -9.85
CA ILE A 112 -1.07 1.77 -8.83
C ILE A 112 -2.05 0.61 -9.03
N LYS A 113 -2.56 0.42 -10.25
CA LYS A 113 -3.46 -0.70 -10.56
C LYS A 113 -2.80 -2.06 -10.36
N ALA A 114 -1.50 -2.19 -10.62
CA ALA A 114 -0.77 -3.44 -10.45
C ALA A 114 -0.61 -3.82 -8.99
N VAL A 115 -0.16 -2.88 -8.12
CA VAL A 115 0.05 -3.15 -6.69
C VAL A 115 -1.26 -3.28 -5.91
N THR A 116 -2.31 -2.64 -6.38
CA THR A 116 -3.66 -2.77 -5.77
C THR A 116 -4.44 -3.97 -6.31
N ARG A 117 -3.96 -4.60 -7.38
CA ARG A 117 -4.53 -5.85 -7.88
C ARG A 117 -4.17 -6.97 -6.90
N ARG A 118 -5.19 -7.52 -6.25
CA ARG A 118 -5.03 -8.58 -5.27
C ARG A 118 -4.42 -9.84 -5.91
N LYS A 119 -3.36 -10.36 -5.33
CA LYS A 119 -2.72 -11.62 -5.71
C LYS A 119 -3.43 -12.80 -5.03
N GLY A 120 -4.70 -12.98 -5.25
CA GLY A 120 -5.45 -14.13 -4.76
C GLY A 120 -6.18 -14.82 -5.90
N GLU A 121 -6.81 -15.95 -5.68
CA GLU A 121 -7.80 -16.48 -6.60
C GLU A 121 -8.96 -15.49 -6.68
N PHE A 122 -8.85 -14.56 -7.61
CA PHE A 122 -9.81 -13.50 -7.81
C PHE A 122 -11.11 -14.13 -8.35
N ARG A 123 -12.08 -14.31 -7.49
CA ARG A 123 -13.43 -14.54 -7.97
C ARG A 123 -14.00 -13.23 -8.51
N PRO A 124 -14.85 -13.28 -9.55
CA PRO A 124 -15.46 -12.08 -10.15
C PRO A 124 -16.24 -11.20 -9.15
N ASP A 125 -16.60 -11.76 -8.00
CA ASP A 125 -17.31 -11.10 -6.90
C ASP A 125 -16.41 -10.40 -5.87
N GLY A 126 -15.08 -10.40 -6.08
CA GLY A 126 -14.12 -9.76 -5.18
C GLY A 126 -13.84 -10.54 -3.88
N MET A 127 -14.31 -11.77 -3.79
CA MET A 127 -14.05 -12.66 -2.66
C MET A 127 -12.64 -13.25 -2.74
N LEU A 128 -11.98 -13.37 -1.59
CA LEU A 128 -10.74 -14.13 -1.43
C LEU A 128 -11.07 -15.47 -0.78
N ALA A 129 -10.58 -16.55 -1.38
CA ALA A 129 -10.79 -17.90 -0.84
C ALA A 129 -9.46 -18.57 -0.50
N PHE A 130 -9.40 -19.22 0.65
CA PHE A 130 -8.26 -20.04 1.08
C PHE A 130 -8.74 -21.23 1.92
N GLY A 131 -8.63 -22.43 1.37
CA GLY A 131 -9.16 -23.62 2.00
C GLY A 131 -10.68 -23.54 2.19
N ASP A 132 -11.13 -23.64 3.44
CA ASP A 132 -12.53 -23.51 3.86
C ASP A 132 -12.93 -22.08 4.27
N ILE A 133 -12.04 -21.10 4.05
CA ILE A 133 -12.23 -19.70 4.42
C ILE A 133 -12.56 -18.88 3.17
N GLU A 134 -13.61 -18.05 3.27
CA GLU A 134 -13.93 -17.01 2.28
C GLU A 134 -13.94 -15.64 2.97
N LEU A 135 -13.17 -14.71 2.44
CA LEU A 135 -13.11 -13.34 2.92
C LEU A 135 -13.68 -12.38 1.90
N ASN A 136 -14.62 -11.55 2.30
CA ASN A 136 -15.03 -10.38 1.56
C ASN A 136 -14.35 -9.14 2.15
N PRO A 137 -13.31 -8.61 1.49
CA PRO A 137 -12.54 -7.49 2.03
C PRO A 137 -13.28 -6.16 2.00
N LEU A 138 -14.33 -6.05 1.17
CA LEU A 138 -15.15 -4.83 1.09
C LEU A 138 -16.14 -4.74 2.23
N SER A 139 -16.78 -5.86 2.57
CA SER A 139 -17.73 -5.92 3.69
C SER A 139 -17.06 -6.28 5.01
N LEU A 140 -15.76 -6.64 5.01
CA LEU A 140 -14.99 -7.12 6.16
C LEU A 140 -15.58 -8.41 6.77
N ILE A 141 -16.23 -9.23 5.96
CA ILE A 141 -16.86 -10.47 6.41
C ILE A 141 -15.99 -11.67 6.04
N LEU A 142 -15.62 -12.43 7.06
CA LEU A 142 -15.00 -13.74 6.94
C LEU A 142 -16.07 -14.81 7.09
N THR A 143 -16.13 -15.74 6.16
CA THR A 143 -17.03 -16.91 6.25
C THR A 143 -16.22 -18.19 6.34
N ARG A 144 -16.55 -19.05 7.28
CA ARG A 144 -15.95 -20.38 7.46
C ARG A 144 -17.00 -21.38 7.93
N GLY A 145 -17.16 -22.47 7.21
CA GLY A 145 -18.08 -23.55 7.62
C GLY A 145 -19.53 -23.09 7.81
N GLY A 146 -19.99 -22.10 7.04
CA GLY A 146 -21.34 -21.52 7.14
C GLY A 146 -21.52 -20.48 8.24
N HIS A 147 -20.48 -20.19 9.03
CA HIS A 147 -20.47 -19.12 10.03
C HIS A 147 -19.78 -17.87 9.47
N SER A 148 -20.33 -16.69 9.76
CA SER A 148 -19.78 -15.41 9.33
C SER A 148 -19.29 -14.60 10.53
N TYR A 149 -18.12 -13.97 10.35
CA TYR A 149 -17.44 -13.14 11.35
C TYR A 149 -17.14 -11.78 10.74
N THR A 150 -17.48 -10.72 11.46
CA THR A 150 -17.09 -9.37 11.05
C THR A 150 -15.69 -9.07 11.57
N LEU A 151 -14.79 -8.74 10.67
CA LEU A 151 -13.41 -8.38 10.98
C LEU A 151 -13.28 -6.87 11.12
N THR A 152 -12.28 -6.44 11.86
CA THR A 152 -11.76 -5.07 11.75
C THR A 152 -11.00 -4.92 10.44
N GLN A 153 -10.78 -3.69 10.01
CA GLN A 153 -10.01 -3.41 8.79
C GLN A 153 -8.57 -3.94 8.87
N LYS A 154 -7.95 -3.88 10.07
CA LYS A 154 -6.61 -4.45 10.31
C LYS A 154 -6.59 -5.96 10.18
N GLU A 155 -7.56 -6.65 10.76
CA GLU A 155 -7.68 -8.11 10.67
C GLU A 155 -7.93 -8.57 9.23
N SER A 156 -8.81 -7.90 8.49
CA SER A 156 -9.07 -8.21 7.09
C SER A 156 -7.80 -8.07 6.26
N ARG A 157 -7.06 -6.96 6.42
CA ARG A 157 -5.81 -6.73 5.67
C ARG A 157 -4.70 -7.71 6.03
N LEU A 158 -4.58 -8.06 7.31
CA LEU A 158 -3.64 -9.09 7.74
C LEU A 158 -3.97 -10.44 7.10
N LEU A 159 -5.25 -10.81 7.08
CA LEU A 159 -5.70 -12.05 6.47
C LEU A 159 -5.49 -12.04 4.95
N GLU A 160 -5.78 -10.94 4.27
CA GLU A 160 -5.47 -10.74 2.85
C GLU A 160 -3.96 -10.97 2.59
N TYR A 161 -3.10 -10.33 3.40
CA TYR A 161 -1.66 -10.51 3.30
C TYR A 161 -1.21 -11.96 3.49
N LEU A 162 -1.77 -12.67 4.47
CA LEU A 162 -1.47 -14.09 4.71
C LEU A 162 -1.95 -14.98 3.55
N ILE A 163 -3.12 -14.71 3.00
CA ILE A 163 -3.66 -15.44 1.85
C ILE A 163 -2.77 -15.23 0.61
N ASP A 164 -2.36 -13.99 0.36
CA ASP A 164 -1.51 -13.63 -0.79
C ASP A 164 -0.10 -14.22 -0.70
N ASN A 165 0.39 -14.48 0.52
CA ASN A 165 1.71 -15.03 0.79
C ASN A 165 1.66 -16.48 1.33
N LYS A 166 0.61 -17.22 1.05
CA LYS A 166 0.37 -18.59 1.56
C LYS A 166 1.49 -19.59 1.28
N ASP A 167 2.26 -19.37 0.21
CA ASP A 167 3.36 -20.25 -0.21
C ASP A 167 4.74 -19.76 0.28
N ILE A 168 4.78 -18.66 1.04
CA ILE A 168 6.03 -18.07 1.57
C ILE A 168 6.09 -18.31 3.08
N ARG A 169 7.26 -18.76 3.56
CA ARG A 169 7.52 -18.84 4.99
C ARG A 169 7.66 -17.44 5.55
N LEU A 170 6.64 -16.94 6.23
CA LEU A 170 6.68 -15.66 6.92
C LEU A 170 7.44 -15.83 8.25
N SER A 171 8.41 -14.97 8.52
CA SER A 171 9.02 -14.89 9.85
C SER A 171 8.05 -14.24 10.83
N SER A 172 8.16 -14.57 12.13
CA SER A 172 7.39 -13.91 13.18
C SER A 172 7.54 -12.38 13.17
N ASP A 173 8.70 -11.88 12.72
CA ASP A 173 9.03 -10.46 12.63
C ASP A 173 8.30 -9.75 11.48
N ALA A 174 7.71 -10.51 10.55
CA ALA A 174 6.88 -9.98 9.45
C ALA A 174 5.40 -9.84 9.82
N ILE A 175 5.00 -10.35 11.00
CA ILE A 175 3.59 -10.44 11.42
C ILE A 175 3.31 -9.58 12.67
N ILE A 176 4.37 -9.11 13.36
CA ILE A 176 4.28 -8.31 14.59
C ILE A 176 4.44 -6.83 14.29
#